data_15c445dfa41e3a19262c9be8a5809c55
#
_entry.id   15c445dfa41e3a19262c9be8a5809c55
#
_cell.length_a   1.000
_cell.length_b   1.000
_cell.length_c   1.000
_cell.angle_alpha   90.00
_cell.angle_beta   90.00
_cell.angle_gamma   90.00
#
_symmetry.space_group_name_H-M   'P 1'
#
loop_
_entity.id
_entity.type
_entity.pdbx_description
1 polymer ?
#
loop_
_entity_poly.entity_id
_entity_poly.type
_entity_poly.pdbx_seq_one_letter_code
_entity_poly.pdbx_strand_id
1 'polypeptide(L)'
;MQHDIISSFREAQSKLVVQTADLPLGTLADMVDGGAIDLQPGFQRRERWSVDKQSALVESFLLNVPVPPVYLAEEMEGTYTAIDGKQRLRAIADFISGRFRLRNLERLEHADGLLFNDLPSEITNSLRLRPYLRVVTLLKQTDPLLKYEVFLRLNRGGEALNAQEIRNVAFRGKLNERIYALSENEFLRKRLKIENEKSAAFRDMADAEFVLRFLTLNERLESFGGSLVKEMDDFMRQWQRATPTEIDALTQPFSTAIDRCEGIWGENAYRRPEGNGWRDQTLAGMFDAQMISCARITAATASQAMANRSKVLSETRGLFADPDFDKAVKTGTNTPARIRYRVDKLTKMLEAI
;
A
#
# COMPACT_ATOMS: atom_id res chain seq x y z
N MET A 1 -22.36 -28.60 -11.87
CA MET A 1 -22.80 -27.29 -11.34
C MET A 1 -23.05 -27.29 -9.84
N GLN A 2 -24.04 -28.02 -9.27
CA GLN A 2 -24.24 -28.05 -7.80
C GLN A 2 -23.07 -28.69 -7.04
N HIS A 3 -22.47 -29.75 -7.56
CA HIS A 3 -21.32 -30.42 -6.97
C HIS A 3 -20.09 -29.51 -6.93
N ASP A 4 -19.89 -28.71 -7.98
CA ASP A 4 -18.78 -27.74 -8.07
C ASP A 4 -18.94 -26.60 -7.06
N ILE A 5 -20.16 -26.13 -6.81
CA ILE A 5 -20.45 -25.09 -5.81
C ILE A 5 -20.13 -25.59 -4.40
N ILE A 6 -20.56 -26.84 -4.08
CA ILE A 6 -20.31 -27.45 -2.75
C ILE A 6 -18.81 -27.68 -2.53
N SER A 7 -18.10 -28.15 -3.55
CA SER A 7 -16.65 -28.36 -3.52
C SER A 7 -15.91 -27.04 -3.27
N SER A 8 -16.23 -26.02 -4.06
CA SER A 8 -15.64 -24.67 -3.92
C SER A 8 -15.96 -24.03 -2.57
N PHE A 9 -17.17 -24.24 -2.06
CA PHE A 9 -17.57 -23.76 -0.72
C PHE A 9 -16.73 -24.41 0.39
N ARG A 10 -16.60 -25.75 0.36
CA ARG A 10 -15.80 -26.49 1.36
C ARG A 10 -14.32 -26.11 1.28
N GLU A 11 -13.79 -25.98 0.08
CA GLU A 11 -12.40 -25.56 -0.14
C GLU A 11 -12.16 -24.14 0.41
N ALA A 12 -13.05 -23.20 0.14
CA ALA A 12 -12.95 -21.84 0.66
C ALA A 12 -12.99 -21.81 2.21
N GLN A 13 -13.88 -22.59 2.83
CA GLN A 13 -13.95 -22.66 4.29
C GLN A 13 -12.71 -23.28 4.95
N SER A 14 -12.09 -24.27 4.31
CA SER A 14 -10.91 -24.94 4.87
C SER A 14 -9.63 -24.07 4.84
N LYS A 15 -9.60 -23.04 4.00
CA LYS A 15 -8.45 -22.14 3.81
C LYS A 15 -8.44 -20.94 4.76
N LEU A 16 -9.56 -20.64 5.41
CA LEU A 16 -9.69 -19.55 6.37
C LEU A 16 -9.74 -20.10 7.80
N VAL A 17 -8.67 -19.89 8.55
CA VAL A 17 -8.57 -20.33 9.94
C VAL A 17 -8.65 -19.11 10.85
N VAL A 18 -9.70 -19.02 11.65
CA VAL A 18 -10.01 -17.87 12.49
C VAL A 18 -10.12 -18.29 13.94
N GLN A 19 -9.54 -17.51 14.83
CA GLN A 19 -9.70 -17.60 16.27
C GLN A 19 -10.34 -16.32 16.79
N THR A 20 -11.28 -16.43 17.72
CA THR A 20 -11.93 -15.28 18.36
C THR A 20 -11.70 -15.32 19.86
N ALA A 21 -11.31 -14.19 20.44
CA ALA A 21 -11.14 -14.02 21.86
C ALA A 21 -11.65 -12.64 22.30
N ASP A 22 -12.18 -12.53 23.50
CA ASP A 22 -12.47 -11.25 24.14
C ASP A 22 -11.34 -10.95 25.12
N LEU A 23 -10.57 -9.89 24.85
CA LEU A 23 -9.38 -9.53 25.64
C LEU A 23 -9.60 -8.26 26.43
N PRO A 24 -9.12 -8.21 27.72
CA PRO A 24 -9.11 -6.99 28.52
C PRO A 24 -8.26 -5.89 27.86
N LEU A 25 -8.65 -4.62 28.05
CA LEU A 25 -7.90 -3.51 27.45
C LEU A 25 -6.44 -3.44 27.95
N GLY A 26 -6.20 -3.78 29.21
CA GLY A 26 -4.84 -3.87 29.76
C GLY A 26 -3.97 -4.87 29.01
N THR A 27 -4.50 -6.06 28.73
CA THR A 27 -3.79 -7.09 27.95
C THR A 27 -3.48 -6.61 26.54
N LEU A 28 -4.43 -5.94 25.88
CA LEU A 28 -4.20 -5.39 24.54
C LEU A 28 -3.14 -4.29 24.54
N ALA A 29 -3.15 -3.40 25.55
CA ALA A 29 -2.13 -2.37 25.72
C ALA A 29 -0.74 -2.99 25.92
N ASP A 30 -0.63 -4.00 26.78
CA ASP A 30 0.63 -4.70 27.05
C ASP A 30 1.15 -5.45 25.80
N MET A 31 0.26 -6.06 25.01
CA MET A 31 0.63 -6.70 23.74
C MET A 31 1.13 -5.69 22.69
N VAL A 32 0.54 -4.50 22.64
CA VAL A 32 0.97 -3.42 21.74
C VAL A 32 2.31 -2.85 22.16
N ASP A 33 2.47 -2.50 23.44
CA ASP A 33 3.69 -1.90 23.96
C ASP A 33 4.85 -2.89 24.02
N GLY A 34 4.56 -4.18 24.24
CA GLY A 34 5.53 -5.27 24.17
C GLY A 34 5.89 -5.73 22.76
N GLY A 35 5.28 -5.14 21.71
CA GLY A 35 5.57 -5.46 20.30
C GLY A 35 4.96 -6.78 19.81
N ALA A 36 4.14 -7.46 20.62
CA ALA A 36 3.41 -8.66 20.17
C ALA A 36 2.37 -8.31 19.10
N ILE A 37 1.75 -7.12 19.20
CA ILE A 37 0.89 -6.58 18.14
C ILE A 37 1.62 -5.44 17.44
N ASP A 38 2.00 -5.67 16.19
CA ASP A 38 2.57 -4.63 15.33
C ASP A 38 1.44 -3.73 14.78
N LEU A 39 1.42 -2.50 15.26
CA LEU A 39 0.54 -1.45 14.78
C LEU A 39 1.15 -0.65 13.63
N GLN A 40 2.44 -0.82 13.38
CA GLN A 40 3.17 -0.17 12.30
C GLN A 40 3.91 -1.23 11.49
N PRO A 41 3.21 -2.12 10.79
CA PRO A 41 3.91 -2.79 9.72
C PRO A 41 4.46 -1.68 8.82
N GLY A 42 5.77 -1.56 8.72
CA GLY A 42 6.62 -0.44 8.26
C GLY A 42 6.09 0.54 7.19
N PHE A 43 4.87 0.40 6.75
CA PHE A 43 4.35 0.95 5.51
C PHE A 43 2.83 1.24 5.52
N GLN A 44 2.15 1.25 6.66
CA GLN A 44 0.74 1.64 6.71
C GLN A 44 0.57 3.14 6.91
N ARG A 45 -0.56 3.70 6.42
CA ARG A 45 -0.98 5.09 6.61
C ARG A 45 -0.57 5.62 7.97
N ARG A 46 0.19 6.69 7.97
CA ARG A 46 0.72 7.36 9.18
C ARG A 46 -0.32 8.30 9.81
N GLU A 47 -1.57 8.26 9.39
CA GLU A 47 -2.64 9.03 10.00
C GLU A 47 -2.94 8.49 11.40
N ARG A 48 -2.77 9.35 12.40
CA ARG A 48 -3.20 9.11 13.77
C ARG A 48 -4.54 9.80 13.99
N TRP A 49 -5.43 9.14 14.70
CA TRP A 49 -6.62 9.80 15.23
C TRP A 49 -6.23 11.04 16.03
N SER A 50 -7.02 12.11 15.89
CA SER A 50 -6.91 13.26 16.81
C SER A 50 -7.12 12.81 18.25
N VAL A 51 -6.60 13.59 19.21
CA VAL A 51 -6.79 13.31 20.63
C VAL A 51 -8.29 13.22 20.97
N ASP A 52 -9.13 14.04 20.32
CA ASP A 52 -10.58 14.02 20.55
C ASP A 52 -11.21 12.68 20.14
N LYS A 53 -10.85 12.14 18.96
CA LYS A 53 -11.31 10.81 18.53
C LYS A 53 -10.81 9.69 19.45
N GLN A 54 -9.57 9.79 19.92
CA GLN A 54 -9.01 8.83 20.89
C GLN A 54 -9.76 8.90 22.22
N SER A 55 -10.04 10.13 22.72
CA SER A 55 -10.79 10.37 23.95
C SER A 55 -12.22 9.85 23.88
N ALA A 56 -12.91 10.06 22.77
CA ALA A 56 -14.26 9.53 22.53
C ALA A 56 -14.30 7.98 22.57
N LEU A 57 -13.24 7.32 22.08
CA LEU A 57 -13.13 5.86 22.21
C LEU A 57 -12.97 5.45 23.69
N VAL A 58 -12.10 6.11 24.43
CA VAL A 58 -11.89 5.85 25.87
C VAL A 58 -13.19 6.07 26.64
N GLU A 59 -13.91 7.16 26.36
CA GLU A 59 -15.22 7.45 26.93
C GLU A 59 -16.22 6.33 26.64
N SER A 60 -16.22 5.79 25.41
CA SER A 60 -17.07 4.64 25.06
C SER A 60 -16.84 3.43 25.96
N PHE A 61 -15.57 3.11 26.27
CA PHE A 61 -15.23 2.05 27.21
C PHE A 61 -15.65 2.37 28.66
N LEU A 62 -15.46 3.60 29.11
CA LEU A 62 -15.90 4.04 30.43
C LEU A 62 -17.42 3.97 30.59
N LEU A 63 -18.16 4.25 29.54
CA LEU A 63 -19.63 4.19 29.51
C LEU A 63 -20.17 2.79 29.16
N ASN A 64 -19.28 1.80 28.96
CA ASN A 64 -19.64 0.44 28.53
C ASN A 64 -20.43 0.41 27.18
N VAL A 65 -20.14 1.35 26.28
CA VAL A 65 -20.70 1.37 24.92
C VAL A 65 -20.00 0.31 24.08
N PRO A 66 -20.72 -0.54 23.33
CA PRO A 66 -20.10 -1.55 22.48
C PRO A 66 -19.16 -0.95 21.44
N VAL A 67 -17.94 -1.44 21.38
CA VAL A 67 -16.92 -1.06 20.40
C VAL A 67 -16.76 -2.17 19.36
N PRO A 68 -16.67 -1.84 18.06
CA PRO A 68 -16.46 -2.84 17.02
C PRO A 68 -15.20 -3.69 17.26
N PRO A 69 -15.21 -4.98 16.89
CA PRO A 69 -14.07 -5.88 17.07
C PRO A 69 -12.82 -5.40 16.32
N VAL A 70 -11.65 -5.78 16.79
CA VAL A 70 -10.40 -5.62 16.06
C VAL A 70 -10.03 -6.92 15.35
N TYR A 71 -9.35 -6.79 14.20
CA TYR A 71 -8.92 -7.93 13.40
C TYR A 71 -7.40 -7.95 13.32
N LEU A 72 -6.82 -9.11 13.62
CA LEU A 72 -5.39 -9.36 13.61
C LEU A 72 -5.05 -10.46 12.61
N ALA A 73 -3.85 -10.42 12.03
CA ALA A 73 -3.24 -11.54 11.33
C ALA A 73 -2.06 -12.03 12.14
N GLU A 74 -2.02 -13.33 12.41
CA GLU A 74 -0.85 -13.98 12.99
C GLU A 74 0.23 -14.11 11.89
N GLU A 75 1.45 -13.64 12.20
CA GLU A 75 2.61 -13.71 11.30
C GLU A 75 3.51 -14.90 11.69
N MET A 76 3.95 -14.91 12.92
CA MET A 76 4.64 -16.02 13.57
C MET A 76 3.97 -16.27 14.92
N GLU A 77 4.33 -17.36 15.58
CA GLU A 77 3.76 -17.71 16.88
C GLU A 77 3.92 -16.56 17.88
N GLY A 78 2.80 -16.03 18.34
CA GLY A 78 2.75 -14.95 19.33
C GLY A 78 3.03 -13.55 18.76
N THR A 79 3.15 -13.38 17.44
CA THR A 79 3.28 -12.05 16.81
C THR A 79 2.15 -11.80 15.83
N TYR A 80 1.55 -10.62 15.90
CA TYR A 80 0.34 -10.26 15.19
C TYR A 80 0.49 -8.92 14.48
N THR A 81 -0.20 -8.77 13.36
CA THR A 81 -0.35 -7.50 12.65
C THR A 81 -1.81 -7.07 12.71
N ALA A 82 -2.05 -5.80 13.01
CA ALA A 82 -3.41 -5.25 12.98
C ALA A 82 -3.92 -5.10 11.53
N ILE A 83 -5.00 -5.85 11.21
CA ILE A 83 -5.73 -5.77 9.95
C ILE A 83 -6.70 -4.60 9.98
N ASP A 84 -7.57 -4.58 11.00
CA ASP A 84 -8.50 -3.49 11.29
C ASP A 84 -8.51 -3.20 12.78
N GLY A 85 -8.80 -1.94 13.12
CA GLY A 85 -8.80 -1.48 14.51
C GLY A 85 -7.45 -0.98 15.00
N LYS A 86 -6.46 -0.74 14.11
CA LYS A 86 -5.15 -0.17 14.45
C LYS A 86 -5.26 1.09 15.30
N GLN A 87 -6.12 2.03 14.90
CA GLN A 87 -6.30 3.29 15.63
C GLN A 87 -6.95 3.06 17.00
N ARG A 88 -7.86 2.09 17.11
CA ARG A 88 -8.46 1.67 18.39
C ARG A 88 -7.42 1.09 19.34
N LEU A 89 -6.63 0.13 18.85
CA LEU A 89 -5.53 -0.46 19.62
C LEU A 89 -4.50 0.58 20.05
N ARG A 90 -4.14 1.51 19.15
CA ARG A 90 -3.24 2.62 19.47
C ARG A 90 -3.80 3.51 20.56
N ALA A 91 -5.07 3.93 20.44
CA ALA A 91 -5.71 4.80 21.44
C ALA A 91 -5.78 4.12 22.82
N ILE A 92 -6.09 2.81 22.86
CA ILE A 92 -6.09 2.03 24.10
C ILE A 92 -4.69 2.00 24.74
N ALA A 93 -3.66 1.63 23.97
CA ALA A 93 -2.30 1.55 24.45
C ALA A 93 -1.77 2.94 24.88
N ASP A 94 -1.97 3.96 24.05
CA ASP A 94 -1.48 5.31 24.35
C ASP A 94 -2.17 5.90 25.59
N PHE A 95 -3.46 5.62 25.84
CA PHE A 95 -4.15 6.10 27.02
C PHE A 95 -3.69 5.36 28.30
N ILE A 96 -3.71 4.02 28.29
CA ILE A 96 -3.30 3.21 29.44
C ILE A 96 -1.85 3.46 29.84
N SER A 97 -0.99 3.79 28.86
CA SER A 97 0.41 4.18 29.10
C SER A 97 0.59 5.66 29.44
N GLY A 98 -0.49 6.42 29.60
CA GLY A 98 -0.44 7.83 29.99
C GLY A 98 0.14 8.79 28.93
N ARG A 99 0.05 8.45 27.64
CA ARG A 99 0.66 9.24 26.55
C ARG A 99 -0.20 10.40 26.07
N PHE A 100 -1.47 10.48 26.45
CA PHE A 100 -2.33 11.64 26.14
C PHE A 100 -3.35 11.87 27.25
N ARG A 101 -3.83 13.14 27.34
CA ARG A 101 -4.90 13.56 28.23
C ARG A 101 -6.24 13.48 27.51
N LEU A 102 -7.29 13.07 28.22
CA LEU A 102 -8.64 13.08 27.71
C LEU A 102 -9.06 14.50 27.31
N ARG A 103 -9.84 14.63 26.24
CA ARG A 103 -10.23 15.91 25.70
C ARG A 103 -11.61 15.83 25.02
N ASN A 104 -12.44 16.87 25.25
CA ASN A 104 -13.74 17.05 24.62
C ASN A 104 -14.67 15.84 24.83
N LEU A 105 -14.75 15.34 26.07
CA LEU A 105 -15.67 14.27 26.44
C LEU A 105 -17.10 14.79 26.46
N GLU A 106 -18.05 13.99 25.94
CA GLU A 106 -19.45 14.40 25.81
C GLU A 106 -20.28 14.15 27.09
N ARG A 107 -19.93 13.12 27.85
CA ARG A 107 -20.66 12.66 29.04
C ARG A 107 -19.86 12.73 30.32
N LEU A 108 -18.58 12.52 30.24
CA LEU A 108 -17.65 12.47 31.38
C LEU A 108 -16.76 13.72 31.42
N GLU A 109 -17.34 14.92 31.26
CA GLU A 109 -16.64 16.20 31.22
C GLU A 109 -15.66 16.39 32.39
N HIS A 110 -15.96 15.86 33.58
CA HIS A 110 -15.07 15.93 34.74
C HIS A 110 -13.75 15.14 34.58
N ALA A 111 -13.66 14.28 33.58
CA ALA A 111 -12.43 13.56 33.25
C ALA A 111 -11.59 14.28 32.18
N ASP A 112 -12.07 15.40 31.63
CA ASP A 112 -11.29 16.19 30.67
C ASP A 112 -9.98 16.66 31.28
N GLY A 113 -8.91 16.57 30.52
CA GLY A 113 -7.56 16.95 30.95
C GLY A 113 -6.84 15.90 31.78
N LEU A 114 -7.49 14.82 32.20
CA LEU A 114 -6.86 13.77 33.00
C LEU A 114 -6.07 12.78 32.12
N LEU A 115 -4.93 12.35 32.64
CA LEU A 115 -4.19 11.16 32.18
C LEU A 115 -4.80 9.90 32.82
N PHE A 116 -4.45 8.73 32.30
CA PHE A 116 -4.88 7.46 32.89
C PHE A 116 -4.55 7.36 34.38
N ASN A 117 -3.33 7.75 34.79
CA ASN A 117 -2.88 7.69 36.18
C ASN A 117 -3.49 8.78 37.09
N ASP A 118 -4.14 9.79 36.49
CA ASP A 118 -4.84 10.84 37.26
C ASP A 118 -6.27 10.37 37.65
N LEU A 119 -6.76 9.27 37.03
CA LEU A 119 -8.07 8.70 37.36
C LEU A 119 -8.07 7.94 38.68
N PRO A 120 -9.20 7.88 39.41
CA PRO A 120 -9.33 7.04 40.60
C PRO A 120 -8.97 5.59 40.35
N SER A 121 -8.38 4.91 41.35
CA SER A 121 -7.91 3.52 41.22
C SER A 121 -9.00 2.53 40.82
N GLU A 122 -10.22 2.77 41.26
CA GLU A 122 -11.39 1.98 40.90
C GLU A 122 -11.68 2.04 39.39
N ILE A 123 -11.51 3.22 38.78
CA ILE A 123 -11.71 3.44 37.34
C ILE A 123 -10.55 2.84 36.56
N THR A 124 -9.30 3.08 36.97
CA THR A 124 -8.13 2.53 36.26
C THR A 124 -8.11 1.01 36.28
N ASN A 125 -8.42 0.39 37.43
CA ASN A 125 -8.52 -1.06 37.55
C ASN A 125 -9.70 -1.61 36.73
N SER A 126 -10.86 -0.94 36.80
CA SER A 126 -12.00 -1.33 35.99
C SER A 126 -11.67 -1.26 34.50
N LEU A 127 -11.09 -0.15 34.03
CA LEU A 127 -10.77 0.06 32.61
C LEU A 127 -9.74 -0.95 32.09
N ARG A 128 -8.76 -1.36 32.93
CA ARG A 128 -7.80 -2.40 32.51
C ARG A 128 -8.39 -3.79 32.43
N LEU A 129 -9.34 -4.16 33.30
CA LEU A 129 -9.73 -5.54 33.54
C LEU A 129 -11.13 -5.89 32.98
N ARG A 130 -12.05 -4.93 32.89
CA ARG A 130 -13.46 -5.22 32.62
C ARG A 130 -14.00 -4.87 31.23
N PRO A 131 -13.65 -3.75 30.57
CA PRO A 131 -14.02 -3.66 29.17
C PRO A 131 -13.23 -4.68 28.35
N TYR A 132 -13.97 -5.57 27.69
CA TYR A 132 -13.38 -6.53 26.76
C TYR A 132 -13.56 -6.02 25.34
N LEU A 133 -12.49 -6.06 24.58
CA LEU A 133 -12.54 -5.84 23.15
C LEU A 133 -12.46 -7.19 22.44
N ARG A 134 -13.39 -7.43 21.54
CA ARG A 134 -13.37 -8.64 20.72
C ARG A 134 -12.24 -8.57 19.72
N VAL A 135 -11.42 -9.60 19.72
CA VAL A 135 -10.30 -9.80 18.79
C VAL A 135 -10.60 -10.99 17.90
N VAL A 136 -10.55 -10.79 16.61
CA VAL A 136 -10.68 -11.84 15.59
C VAL A 136 -9.31 -12.00 14.93
N THR A 137 -8.68 -13.14 15.12
CA THR A 137 -7.33 -13.43 14.60
C THR A 137 -7.41 -14.37 13.41
N LEU A 138 -6.88 -13.94 12.28
CA LEU A 138 -6.58 -14.84 11.15
C LEU A 138 -5.26 -15.53 11.45
N LEU A 139 -5.32 -16.85 11.64
CA LEU A 139 -4.14 -17.63 11.98
C LEU A 139 -3.17 -17.74 10.78
N LYS A 140 -1.90 -18.02 11.06
CA LYS A 140 -0.84 -18.11 10.05
C LYS A 140 -1.09 -19.12 8.93
N GLN A 141 -1.89 -20.16 9.21
CA GLN A 141 -2.29 -21.17 8.24
C GLN A 141 -3.28 -20.67 7.20
N THR A 142 -3.91 -19.50 7.44
CA THR A 142 -4.83 -18.89 6.48
C THR A 142 -4.13 -18.59 5.16
N ASP A 143 -4.75 -18.98 4.05
CA ASP A 143 -4.25 -18.68 2.71
C ASP A 143 -4.04 -17.16 2.55
N PRO A 144 -2.88 -16.70 2.04
CA PRO A 144 -2.57 -15.27 1.88
C PRO A 144 -3.60 -14.49 1.04
N LEU A 145 -4.26 -15.15 0.06
CA LEU A 145 -5.32 -14.53 -0.73
C LEU A 145 -6.58 -14.29 0.10
N LEU A 146 -6.93 -15.25 0.95
CA LEU A 146 -8.08 -15.08 1.83
C LEU A 146 -7.80 -14.03 2.89
N LYS A 147 -6.56 -13.95 3.43
CA LYS A 147 -6.16 -12.81 4.25
C LYS A 147 -6.42 -11.51 3.49
N TYR A 148 -5.96 -11.40 2.23
CA TYR A 148 -6.18 -10.24 1.38
C TYR A 148 -7.65 -9.93 1.14
N GLU A 149 -8.49 -10.94 0.84
CA GLU A 149 -9.93 -10.75 0.67
C GLU A 149 -10.63 -10.28 1.95
N VAL A 150 -10.24 -10.81 3.11
CA VAL A 150 -10.77 -10.37 4.40
C VAL A 150 -10.40 -8.91 4.64
N PHE A 151 -9.15 -8.50 4.36
CA PHE A 151 -8.72 -7.11 4.41
C PHE A 151 -9.60 -6.20 3.55
N LEU A 152 -9.81 -6.58 2.28
CA LEU A 152 -10.64 -5.82 1.36
C LEU A 152 -12.08 -5.66 1.85
N ARG A 153 -12.65 -6.72 2.43
CA ARG A 153 -14.05 -6.73 2.88
C ARG A 153 -14.25 -5.95 4.17
N LEU A 154 -13.33 -6.07 5.14
CA LEU A 154 -13.41 -5.36 6.42
C LEU A 154 -13.26 -3.85 6.24
N ASN A 155 -12.37 -3.42 5.34
CA ASN A 155 -12.12 -2.00 5.11
C ASN A 155 -13.19 -1.28 4.27
N ARG A 156 -14.24 -1.96 3.78
CA ARG A 156 -15.36 -1.33 3.06
C ARG A 156 -16.28 -0.49 3.95
N GLY A 157 -16.17 -0.59 5.27
CA GLY A 157 -17.04 0.09 6.23
C GLY A 157 -16.41 1.23 7.02
N GLY A 158 -15.10 1.51 6.82
CA GLY A 158 -14.33 2.55 7.54
C GLY A 158 -13.51 3.42 6.60
N GLU A 159 -12.41 4.00 7.08
CA GLU A 159 -11.39 4.60 6.19
C GLU A 159 -10.75 3.47 5.37
N ALA A 160 -11.18 3.35 4.12
CA ALA A 160 -10.76 2.25 3.24
C ALA A 160 -9.25 2.31 3.00
N LEU A 161 -8.55 1.21 3.30
CA LEU A 161 -7.18 1.03 2.85
C LEU A 161 -7.14 0.96 1.32
N ASN A 162 -6.13 1.57 0.72
CA ASN A 162 -5.92 1.41 -0.72
C ASN A 162 -5.31 0.03 -1.05
N ALA A 163 -5.31 -0.33 -2.34
CA ALA A 163 -4.85 -1.64 -2.78
C ALA A 163 -3.38 -1.91 -2.39
N GLN A 164 -2.52 -0.88 -2.37
CA GLN A 164 -1.12 -1.04 -2.02
C GLN A 164 -0.92 -1.25 -0.52
N GLU A 165 -1.67 -0.56 0.33
CA GLU A 165 -1.67 -0.79 1.78
C GLU A 165 -2.06 -2.23 2.11
N ILE A 166 -3.05 -2.75 1.40
CA ILE A 166 -3.53 -4.12 1.60
C ILE A 166 -2.48 -5.15 1.15
N ARG A 167 -1.85 -4.95 -0.04
CA ARG A 167 -0.77 -5.81 -0.52
C ARG A 167 0.38 -5.90 0.46
N ASN A 168 0.70 -4.78 1.05
CA ASN A 168 1.77 -4.64 2.01
C ASN A 168 1.61 -5.52 3.25
N VAL A 169 0.39 -5.67 3.70
CA VAL A 169 0.08 -6.54 4.83
C VAL A 169 -0.07 -8.00 4.40
N ALA A 170 -0.72 -8.24 3.25
CA ALA A 170 -1.02 -9.59 2.78
C ALA A 170 0.20 -10.35 2.24
N PHE A 171 1.13 -9.63 1.62
CA PHE A 171 2.31 -10.22 0.96
C PHE A 171 3.62 -9.76 1.60
N ARG A 172 3.70 -9.85 2.94
CA ARG A 172 4.95 -9.57 3.65
C ARG A 172 6.06 -10.51 3.20
N GLY A 173 7.29 -9.99 3.16
CA GLY A 173 8.49 -10.75 2.82
C GLY A 173 9.51 -9.93 2.05
N LYS A 174 10.59 -10.57 1.67
CA LYS A 174 11.76 -9.93 1.06
C LYS A 174 11.46 -9.15 -0.21
N LEU A 175 10.53 -9.62 -1.06
CA LEU A 175 10.11 -8.86 -2.23
C LEU A 175 9.44 -7.54 -1.84
N ASN A 176 8.55 -7.58 -0.86
CA ASN A 176 7.88 -6.37 -0.39
C ASN A 176 8.88 -5.36 0.20
N GLU A 177 9.83 -5.82 1.02
CA GLU A 177 10.91 -5.00 1.55
C GLU A 177 11.74 -4.37 0.42
N ARG A 178 12.04 -5.13 -0.63
CA ARG A 178 12.79 -4.63 -1.79
C ARG A 178 12.01 -3.59 -2.60
N ILE A 179 10.70 -3.77 -2.77
CA ILE A 179 9.83 -2.77 -3.42
C ILE A 179 9.90 -1.44 -2.67
N TYR A 180 9.84 -1.47 -1.34
CA TYR A 180 9.97 -0.26 -0.53
C TYR A 180 11.35 0.38 -0.62
N ALA A 181 12.42 -0.41 -0.58
CA ALA A 181 13.77 0.11 -0.78
C ALA A 181 13.92 0.81 -2.14
N LEU A 182 13.35 0.24 -3.21
CA LEU A 182 13.35 0.86 -4.54
C LEU A 182 12.45 2.10 -4.62
N SER A 183 11.37 2.15 -3.84
CA SER A 183 10.47 3.32 -3.80
C SER A 183 11.11 4.55 -3.17
N GLU A 184 12.23 4.39 -2.47
CA GLU A 184 13.03 5.49 -1.92
C GLU A 184 13.86 6.24 -2.98
N ASN A 185 13.86 5.79 -4.22
CA ASN A 185 14.56 6.45 -5.30
C ASN A 185 14.16 7.94 -5.40
N GLU A 186 15.16 8.83 -5.31
CA GLU A 186 14.95 10.28 -5.24
C GLU A 186 14.25 10.83 -6.48
N PHE A 187 14.62 10.34 -7.68
CA PHE A 187 13.99 10.77 -8.91
C PHE A 187 12.51 10.38 -8.97
N LEU A 188 12.15 9.15 -8.59
CA LEU A 188 10.77 8.70 -8.50
C LEU A 188 9.98 9.59 -7.53
N ARG A 189 10.48 9.78 -6.32
CA ARG A 189 9.85 10.62 -5.29
C ARG A 189 9.67 12.06 -5.76
N LYS A 190 10.68 12.62 -6.42
CA LYS A 190 10.59 13.98 -7.01
C LYS A 190 9.50 14.03 -8.09
N ARG A 191 9.37 13.00 -8.95
CA ARG A 191 8.29 12.96 -9.96
C ARG A 191 6.91 12.81 -9.36
N LEU A 192 6.78 12.09 -8.25
CA LEU A 192 5.52 11.91 -7.51
C LEU A 192 5.22 13.06 -6.51
N LYS A 193 6.07 14.10 -6.46
CA LYS A 193 5.95 15.23 -5.52
C LYS A 193 5.95 14.79 -4.05
N ILE A 194 6.76 13.80 -3.74
CA ILE A 194 6.98 13.33 -2.37
C ILE A 194 8.14 14.12 -1.78
N GLU A 195 7.83 15.20 -1.09
CA GLU A 195 8.81 16.05 -0.40
C GLU A 195 9.07 15.57 1.04
N ASN A 196 8.05 14.99 1.65
CA ASN A 196 8.10 14.49 3.01
C ASN A 196 6.97 13.47 3.26
N GLU A 197 6.93 12.92 4.47
CA GLU A 197 5.94 11.92 4.88
C GLU A 197 4.48 12.42 4.92
N LYS A 198 4.25 13.74 4.85
CA LYS A 198 2.91 14.34 4.81
C LYS A 198 2.36 14.45 3.39
N SER A 199 3.18 14.24 2.38
CA SER A 199 2.75 14.26 0.98
C SER A 199 1.68 13.20 0.72
N ALA A 200 0.62 13.55 0.00
CA ALA A 200 -0.48 12.61 -0.28
C ALA A 200 0.02 11.33 -0.97
N ALA A 201 0.87 11.47 -1.98
CA ALA A 201 1.44 10.31 -2.69
C ALA A 201 2.26 9.38 -1.78
N PHE A 202 2.94 9.92 -0.75
CA PHE A 202 3.64 9.10 0.24
C PHE A 202 2.66 8.36 1.17
N ARG A 203 1.63 9.05 1.65
CA ARG A 203 0.61 8.43 2.50
C ARG A 203 -0.16 7.33 1.76
N ASP A 204 -0.42 7.54 0.48
CA ASP A 204 -1.13 6.59 -0.38
C ASP A 204 -0.20 5.48 -0.92
N MET A 205 1.09 5.48 -0.54
CA MET A 205 2.11 4.52 -1.01
C MET A 205 2.24 4.46 -2.54
N ALA A 206 2.00 5.59 -3.21
CA ALA A 206 2.06 5.65 -4.67
C ALA A 206 3.45 5.30 -5.20
N ASP A 207 4.53 5.67 -4.50
CA ASP A 207 5.90 5.31 -4.83
C ASP A 207 6.11 3.79 -4.88
N ALA A 208 5.67 3.06 -3.87
CA ALA A 208 5.74 1.61 -3.83
C ALA A 208 4.83 0.94 -4.90
N GLU A 209 3.63 1.51 -5.14
CA GLU A 209 2.73 1.02 -6.20
C GLU A 209 3.37 1.19 -7.59
N PHE A 210 4.03 2.30 -7.87
CA PHE A 210 4.71 2.54 -9.14
C PHE A 210 5.87 1.55 -9.35
N VAL A 211 6.64 1.23 -8.32
CA VAL A 211 7.67 0.18 -8.39
C VAL A 211 7.03 -1.18 -8.72
N LEU A 212 6.03 -1.60 -7.95
CA LEU A 212 5.34 -2.86 -8.18
C LEU A 212 4.71 -2.94 -9.57
N ARG A 213 4.10 -1.86 -10.02
CA ARG A 213 3.52 -1.72 -11.35
C ARG A 213 4.57 -1.98 -12.44
N PHE A 214 5.76 -1.37 -12.31
CA PHE A 214 6.85 -1.62 -13.23
C PHE A 214 7.28 -3.09 -13.22
N LEU A 215 7.55 -3.67 -12.06
CA LEU A 215 8.02 -5.05 -11.95
C LEU A 215 7.02 -6.03 -12.58
N THR A 216 5.73 -5.83 -12.31
CA THR A 216 4.65 -6.65 -12.89
C THR A 216 4.60 -6.52 -14.40
N LEU A 217 4.62 -5.30 -14.93
CA LEU A 217 4.54 -5.06 -16.37
C LEU A 217 5.82 -5.50 -17.10
N ASN A 218 6.98 -5.35 -16.48
CA ASN A 218 8.24 -5.80 -17.08
C ASN A 218 8.27 -7.32 -17.30
N GLU A 219 7.70 -8.10 -16.37
CA GLU A 219 7.62 -9.56 -16.48
C GLU A 219 6.46 -10.03 -17.36
N ARG A 220 5.28 -9.38 -17.24
CA ARG A 220 4.01 -9.95 -17.74
C ARG A 220 3.30 -9.14 -18.80
N LEU A 221 3.94 -8.10 -19.36
CA LEU A 221 3.28 -7.20 -20.32
C LEU A 221 2.56 -7.95 -21.45
N GLU A 222 3.17 -9.00 -21.99
CA GLU A 222 2.63 -9.72 -23.14
C GLU A 222 1.55 -10.74 -22.75
N SER A 223 1.62 -11.29 -21.55
CA SER A 223 0.77 -12.39 -21.10
C SER A 223 -0.49 -11.97 -20.38
N PHE A 224 -0.49 -10.79 -19.68
CA PHE A 224 -1.67 -10.45 -18.91
C PHE A 224 -2.85 -9.97 -19.77
N GLY A 225 -4.06 -10.41 -19.41
CA GLY A 225 -5.27 -10.13 -20.18
C GLY A 225 -6.43 -9.49 -19.42
N GLY A 226 -6.24 -9.28 -18.12
CA GLY A 226 -7.30 -8.84 -17.22
C GLY A 226 -7.08 -7.47 -16.58
N SER A 227 -7.32 -7.40 -15.29
CA SER A 227 -7.11 -6.22 -14.46
C SER A 227 -5.65 -6.13 -14.00
N LEU A 228 -4.99 -5.01 -14.21
CA LEU A 228 -3.63 -4.78 -13.72
C LEU A 228 -3.54 -4.88 -12.19
N VAL A 229 -4.58 -4.47 -11.47
CA VAL A 229 -4.64 -4.61 -10.01
C VAL A 229 -4.51 -6.08 -9.61
N LYS A 230 -5.29 -6.95 -10.26
CA LYS A 230 -5.22 -8.39 -10.02
C LYS A 230 -3.87 -8.97 -10.43
N GLU A 231 -3.31 -8.50 -11.54
CA GLU A 231 -2.01 -8.97 -12.02
C GLU A 231 -0.88 -8.61 -11.04
N MET A 232 -0.92 -7.43 -10.42
CA MET A 232 0.00 -7.04 -9.35
C MET A 232 -0.16 -7.92 -8.11
N ASP A 233 -1.39 -8.30 -7.75
CA ASP A 233 -1.64 -9.22 -6.63
C ASP A 233 -1.10 -10.62 -6.92
N ASP A 234 -1.32 -11.13 -8.15
CA ASP A 234 -0.82 -12.43 -8.60
C ASP A 234 0.71 -12.46 -8.71
N PHE A 235 1.32 -11.32 -9.10
CA PHE A 235 2.76 -11.15 -9.12
C PHE A 235 3.34 -11.21 -7.69
N MET A 236 2.79 -10.46 -6.74
CA MET A 236 3.22 -10.49 -5.34
C MET A 236 3.13 -11.89 -4.73
N ARG A 237 2.06 -12.61 -5.05
CA ARG A 237 1.86 -14.00 -4.59
C ARG A 237 2.90 -14.96 -5.16
N GLN A 238 3.15 -14.90 -6.47
CA GLN A 238 4.12 -15.76 -7.14
C GLN A 238 5.50 -15.63 -6.52
N TRP A 239 5.93 -14.38 -6.26
CA TRP A 239 7.26 -14.05 -5.79
C TRP A 239 7.40 -13.94 -4.27
N GLN A 240 6.34 -14.23 -3.50
CA GLN A 240 6.34 -14.09 -2.03
C GLN A 240 7.43 -14.92 -1.35
N ARG A 241 7.76 -16.10 -1.91
CA ARG A 241 8.76 -17.03 -1.38
C ARG A 241 10.08 -17.01 -2.15
N ALA A 242 10.29 -16.02 -2.99
CA ALA A 242 11.51 -15.91 -3.79
C ALA A 242 12.76 -15.75 -2.91
N THR A 243 13.84 -16.32 -3.38
CA THR A 243 15.17 -16.17 -2.76
C THR A 243 15.71 -14.75 -2.98
N PRO A 244 16.68 -14.29 -2.17
CA PRO A 244 17.30 -12.99 -2.40
C PRO A 244 17.87 -12.83 -3.81
N THR A 245 18.50 -13.84 -4.37
CA THR A 245 19.07 -13.81 -5.71
C THR A 245 18.00 -13.64 -6.80
N GLU A 246 16.87 -14.33 -6.67
CA GLU A 246 15.73 -14.18 -7.59
C GLU A 246 15.14 -12.79 -7.50
N ILE A 247 15.01 -12.24 -6.28
CA ILE A 247 14.51 -10.88 -6.07
C ILE A 247 15.46 -9.84 -6.67
N ASP A 248 16.76 -9.98 -6.51
CA ASP A 248 17.74 -9.07 -7.10
C ASP A 248 17.67 -9.10 -8.63
N ALA A 249 17.59 -10.29 -9.24
CA ALA A 249 17.43 -10.43 -10.68
C ALA A 249 16.12 -9.80 -11.19
N LEU A 250 15.02 -10.00 -10.45
CA LEU A 250 13.70 -9.46 -10.76
C LEU A 250 13.66 -7.92 -10.70
N THR A 251 14.40 -7.33 -9.76
CA THR A 251 14.32 -5.90 -9.44
C THR A 251 15.40 -5.05 -10.13
N GLN A 252 16.50 -5.65 -10.55
CA GLN A 252 17.60 -4.94 -11.23
C GLN A 252 17.14 -4.12 -12.46
N PRO A 253 16.21 -4.59 -13.31
CA PRO A 253 15.72 -3.82 -14.45
C PRO A 253 15.08 -2.48 -14.05
N PHE A 254 14.51 -2.36 -12.84
CA PHE A 254 13.94 -1.10 -12.36
C PHE A 254 14.99 -0.01 -12.23
N SER A 255 16.12 -0.31 -11.59
CA SER A 255 17.20 0.66 -11.40
C SER A 255 17.76 1.14 -12.75
N THR A 256 17.98 0.20 -13.67
CA THR A 256 18.44 0.55 -15.03
C THR A 256 17.43 1.41 -15.78
N ALA A 257 16.14 1.09 -15.69
CA ALA A 257 15.09 1.82 -16.40
C ALA A 257 14.90 3.23 -15.85
N ILE A 258 14.93 3.41 -14.53
CA ILE A 258 14.73 4.72 -13.93
C ILE A 258 15.90 5.67 -14.19
N ASP A 259 17.14 5.18 -14.15
CA ASP A 259 18.34 5.95 -14.49
C ASP A 259 18.29 6.42 -15.95
N ARG A 260 17.87 5.53 -16.87
CA ARG A 260 17.66 5.88 -18.28
C ARG A 260 16.55 6.91 -18.45
N CYS A 261 15.42 6.75 -17.76
CA CYS A 261 14.33 7.73 -17.80
C CYS A 261 14.78 9.12 -17.32
N GLU A 262 15.55 9.18 -16.24
CA GLU A 262 16.12 10.42 -15.73
C GLU A 262 17.06 11.06 -16.76
N GLY A 263 17.98 10.29 -17.33
CA GLY A 263 18.93 10.76 -18.34
C GLY A 263 18.25 11.26 -19.62
N ILE A 264 17.20 10.59 -20.08
CA ILE A 264 16.51 10.87 -21.35
C ILE A 264 15.52 12.04 -21.20
N TRP A 265 14.60 12.00 -20.23
CA TRP A 265 13.53 13.02 -20.10
C TRP A 265 13.75 14.01 -18.96
N GLY A 266 14.53 13.65 -17.94
CA GLY A 266 14.79 14.48 -16.76
C GLY A 266 13.49 14.96 -16.11
N GLU A 267 13.34 16.27 -15.94
CA GLU A 267 12.15 16.87 -15.31
C GLU A 267 10.84 16.61 -16.05
N ASN A 268 10.90 16.29 -17.33
CA ASN A 268 9.74 16.02 -18.17
C ASN A 268 9.33 14.54 -18.19
N ALA A 269 10.06 13.67 -17.46
CA ALA A 269 9.70 12.28 -17.34
C ALA A 269 8.29 12.13 -16.74
N TYR A 270 7.55 11.16 -17.30
CA TYR A 270 6.20 10.76 -16.89
C TYR A 270 5.12 11.81 -17.08
N ARG A 271 5.44 12.91 -17.80
CA ARG A 271 4.53 14.04 -18.07
C ARG A 271 3.98 13.98 -19.49
N ARG A 272 2.90 14.72 -19.70
CA ARG A 272 2.37 15.00 -21.05
C ARG A 272 2.67 16.44 -21.48
N PRO A 273 2.73 16.69 -22.78
CA PRO A 273 2.80 18.06 -23.30
C PRO A 273 1.54 18.86 -22.93
N GLU A 274 1.74 20.15 -22.64
CA GLU A 274 0.67 21.11 -22.42
C GLU A 274 1.12 22.48 -22.93
N GLY A 275 0.45 22.99 -23.96
CA GLY A 275 0.91 24.18 -24.66
C GLY A 275 2.36 24.02 -25.14
N ASN A 276 3.20 25.01 -24.88
CA ASN A 276 4.63 24.98 -25.20
C ASN A 276 5.48 24.25 -24.14
N GLY A 277 4.86 23.85 -23.00
CA GLY A 277 5.53 23.19 -21.88
C GLY A 277 5.13 21.74 -21.66
N TRP A 278 5.24 21.31 -20.41
CA TRP A 278 4.87 20.00 -19.92
C TRP A 278 3.99 20.18 -18.67
N ARG A 279 2.89 19.46 -18.64
CA ARG A 279 1.98 19.49 -17.48
C ARG A 279 2.70 18.98 -16.24
N ASP A 280 2.65 19.72 -15.14
CA ASP A 280 3.29 19.33 -13.88
C ASP A 280 2.47 18.28 -13.13
N GLN A 281 2.31 17.12 -13.78
CA GLN A 281 1.60 15.94 -13.23
C GLN A 281 2.22 14.67 -13.81
N THR A 282 2.61 13.75 -12.93
CA THR A 282 3.00 12.39 -13.32
C THR A 282 1.77 11.60 -13.76
N LEU A 283 1.85 11.00 -14.94
CA LEU A 283 0.82 10.11 -15.48
C LEU A 283 1.30 8.67 -15.46
N ALA A 284 0.55 7.78 -14.82
CA ALA A 284 0.86 6.35 -14.78
C ALA A 284 1.02 5.75 -16.19
N GLY A 285 0.23 6.23 -17.17
CA GLY A 285 0.36 5.79 -18.56
C GLY A 285 1.70 6.16 -19.19
N MET A 286 2.24 7.34 -18.90
CA MET A 286 3.57 7.74 -19.37
C MET A 286 4.67 7.04 -18.60
N PHE A 287 4.51 6.84 -17.29
CA PHE A 287 5.45 6.05 -16.49
C PHE A 287 5.61 4.65 -17.08
N ASP A 288 4.53 3.93 -17.35
CA ASP A 288 4.59 2.60 -17.94
C ASP A 288 5.31 2.62 -19.28
N ALA A 289 4.91 3.54 -20.18
CA ALA A 289 5.50 3.63 -21.50
C ALA A 289 7.02 3.89 -21.42
N GLN A 290 7.44 4.87 -20.63
CA GLN A 290 8.85 5.27 -20.52
C GLN A 290 9.68 4.21 -19.78
N MET A 291 9.24 3.73 -18.64
CA MET A 291 9.99 2.77 -17.83
C MET A 291 10.17 1.42 -18.55
N ILE A 292 9.09 0.89 -19.13
CA ILE A 292 9.16 -0.41 -19.83
C ILE A 292 9.98 -0.28 -21.13
N SER A 293 9.81 0.81 -21.88
CA SER A 293 10.67 1.06 -23.06
C SER A 293 12.13 1.16 -22.65
N CYS A 294 12.46 1.89 -21.58
CA CYS A 294 13.83 2.01 -21.08
C CYS A 294 14.42 0.68 -20.60
N ALA A 295 13.60 -0.23 -20.09
CA ALA A 295 14.04 -1.58 -19.72
C ALA A 295 14.35 -2.44 -20.97
N ARG A 296 13.64 -2.23 -22.08
CA ARG A 296 13.71 -3.05 -23.31
C ARG A 296 14.79 -2.61 -24.31
N ILE A 297 15.08 -1.31 -24.41
CA ILE A 297 16.08 -0.81 -25.36
C ILE A 297 17.50 -1.22 -24.95
N THR A 298 18.38 -1.31 -25.95
CA THR A 298 19.81 -1.60 -25.72
C THR A 298 20.51 -0.46 -24.99
N ALA A 299 21.67 -0.74 -24.40
CA ALA A 299 22.50 0.31 -23.78
C ALA A 299 22.94 1.36 -24.81
N ALA A 300 23.23 0.95 -26.05
CA ALA A 300 23.61 1.85 -27.14
C ALA A 300 22.46 2.81 -27.49
N THR A 301 21.24 2.29 -27.67
CA THR A 301 20.04 3.09 -27.92
C THR A 301 19.77 4.07 -26.78
N ALA A 302 19.90 3.64 -25.54
CA ALA A 302 19.72 4.51 -24.37
C ALA A 302 20.75 5.65 -24.34
N SER A 303 22.04 5.36 -24.61
CA SER A 303 23.10 6.37 -24.67
C SER A 303 22.85 7.38 -25.80
N GLN A 304 22.41 6.91 -26.98
CA GLN A 304 22.06 7.77 -28.11
C GLN A 304 20.85 8.67 -27.78
N ALA A 305 19.81 8.12 -27.13
CA ALA A 305 18.64 8.89 -26.70
C ALA A 305 19.02 9.97 -25.67
N MET A 306 19.90 9.65 -24.70
CA MET A 306 20.43 10.64 -23.75
C MET A 306 21.23 11.75 -24.43
N ALA A 307 22.07 11.40 -25.39
CA ALA A 307 22.85 12.38 -26.16
C ALA A 307 21.95 13.29 -27.04
N ASN A 308 20.83 12.78 -27.51
CA ASN A 308 19.88 13.50 -28.36
C ASN A 308 18.61 13.94 -27.63
N ARG A 309 18.71 14.29 -26.34
CA ARG A 309 17.59 14.59 -25.45
C ARG A 309 16.57 15.57 -26.04
N SER A 310 17.01 16.62 -26.69
CA SER A 310 16.11 17.61 -27.31
C SER A 310 15.25 16.98 -28.41
N LYS A 311 15.83 16.09 -29.23
CA LYS A 311 15.09 15.34 -30.25
C LYS A 311 14.06 14.39 -29.58
N VAL A 312 14.48 13.63 -28.56
CA VAL A 312 13.57 12.75 -27.81
C VAL A 312 12.38 13.51 -27.23
N LEU A 313 12.61 14.68 -26.63
CA LEU A 313 11.53 15.51 -26.11
C LEU A 313 10.57 15.98 -27.20
N SER A 314 11.09 16.36 -28.38
CA SER A 314 10.28 16.73 -29.53
C SER A 314 9.46 15.55 -30.05
N GLU A 315 10.09 14.39 -30.25
CA GLU A 315 9.40 13.18 -30.72
C GLU A 315 8.38 12.67 -29.70
N THR A 316 8.71 12.70 -28.40
CA THR A 316 7.75 12.37 -27.34
C THR A 316 6.52 13.29 -27.40
N ARG A 317 6.71 14.58 -27.70
CA ARG A 317 5.62 15.53 -27.92
C ARG A 317 4.81 15.15 -29.16
N GLY A 318 5.48 14.75 -30.25
CA GLY A 318 4.88 14.31 -31.51
C GLY A 318 3.96 13.09 -31.33
N LEU A 319 4.27 12.17 -30.42
CA LEU A 319 3.40 11.02 -30.13
C LEU A 319 2.00 11.42 -29.68
N PHE A 320 1.85 12.57 -29.02
CA PHE A 320 0.52 13.06 -28.57
C PHE A 320 -0.33 13.66 -29.69
N ALA A 321 0.21 13.83 -30.91
CA ALA A 321 -0.58 14.14 -32.10
C ALA A 321 -1.39 12.91 -32.59
N ASP A 322 -0.99 11.71 -32.19
CA ASP A 322 -1.75 10.47 -32.39
C ASP A 322 -2.86 10.39 -31.32
N PRO A 323 -4.17 10.49 -31.69
CA PRO A 323 -5.27 10.46 -30.74
C PRO A 323 -5.34 9.15 -29.95
N ASP A 324 -4.91 8.04 -30.54
CA ASP A 324 -4.94 6.73 -29.87
C ASP A 324 -3.84 6.64 -28.81
N PHE A 325 -2.67 7.24 -29.07
CA PHE A 325 -1.62 7.35 -28.05
C PHE A 325 -2.05 8.23 -26.88
N ASP A 326 -2.58 9.44 -27.18
CA ASP A 326 -3.07 10.36 -26.14
C ASP A 326 -4.17 9.71 -25.29
N LYS A 327 -5.11 8.99 -25.93
CA LYS A 327 -6.15 8.22 -25.25
C LYS A 327 -5.57 7.06 -24.42
N ALA A 328 -4.58 6.33 -24.94
CA ALA A 328 -3.94 5.23 -24.22
C ALA A 328 -3.20 5.68 -22.96
N VAL A 329 -2.71 6.92 -22.93
CA VAL A 329 -2.02 7.53 -21.78
C VAL A 329 -3.01 8.06 -20.73
N LYS A 330 -4.18 8.58 -21.16
CA LYS A 330 -5.11 9.32 -20.28
C LYS A 330 -6.27 8.49 -19.76
N THR A 331 -6.79 7.57 -20.56
CA THR A 331 -8.06 6.90 -20.29
C THR A 331 -7.91 5.39 -20.35
N GLY A 332 -8.49 4.65 -19.38
CA GLY A 332 -8.38 3.20 -19.32
C GLY A 332 -6.91 2.73 -19.26
N THR A 333 -6.10 3.44 -18.52
CA THR A 333 -4.63 3.30 -18.47
C THR A 333 -4.18 1.91 -18.01
N ASN A 334 -5.07 1.14 -17.39
CA ASN A 334 -4.81 -0.21 -16.90
C ASN A 334 -5.27 -1.32 -17.87
N THR A 335 -5.75 -0.95 -19.07
CA THR A 335 -6.20 -1.91 -20.09
C THR A 335 -4.99 -2.52 -20.81
N PRO A 336 -4.85 -3.86 -20.89
CA PRO A 336 -3.69 -4.53 -21.49
C PRO A 336 -3.33 -4.03 -22.89
N ALA A 337 -4.30 -3.94 -23.78
CA ALA A 337 -4.07 -3.45 -25.14
C ALA A 337 -3.51 -2.03 -25.19
N ARG A 338 -4.00 -1.13 -24.32
CA ARG A 338 -3.51 0.25 -24.26
C ARG A 338 -2.12 0.35 -23.68
N ILE A 339 -1.79 -0.49 -22.68
CA ILE A 339 -0.45 -0.53 -22.11
C ILE A 339 0.54 -0.99 -23.18
N ARG A 340 0.25 -2.11 -23.86
CA ARG A 340 1.10 -2.62 -24.96
C ARG A 340 1.28 -1.58 -26.06
N TYR A 341 0.20 -0.93 -26.47
CA TYR A 341 0.24 0.08 -27.53
C TYR A 341 1.17 1.24 -27.20
N ARG A 342 1.02 1.87 -26.01
CA ARG A 342 1.87 3.02 -25.64
C ARG A 342 3.33 2.64 -25.41
N VAL A 343 3.59 1.43 -24.91
CA VAL A 343 4.96 0.90 -24.76
C VAL A 343 5.60 0.68 -26.13
N ASP A 344 4.89 0.01 -27.04
CA ASP A 344 5.37 -0.26 -28.41
C ASP A 344 5.69 1.03 -29.17
N LYS A 345 4.77 2.00 -29.14
CA LYS A 345 4.97 3.30 -29.79
C LYS A 345 6.20 4.04 -29.26
N LEU A 346 6.38 4.09 -27.95
CA LEU A 346 7.50 4.79 -27.35
C LEU A 346 8.82 4.05 -27.58
N THR A 347 8.81 2.70 -27.49
CA THR A 347 10.02 1.90 -27.78
C THR A 347 10.50 2.13 -29.20
N LYS A 348 9.60 2.03 -30.20
CA LYS A 348 9.92 2.30 -31.61
C LYS A 348 10.44 3.72 -31.83
N MET A 349 9.87 4.69 -31.14
CA MET A 349 10.34 6.08 -31.20
C MET A 349 11.79 6.21 -30.70
N LEU A 350 12.12 5.55 -29.58
CA LEU A 350 13.49 5.57 -29.05
C LEU A 350 14.49 4.84 -29.94
N GLU A 351 14.08 3.75 -30.59
CA GLU A 351 14.91 2.99 -31.52
C GLU A 351 15.20 3.75 -32.85
N ALA A 352 14.37 4.76 -33.15
CA ALA A 352 14.52 5.60 -34.35
C ALA A 352 15.32 6.90 -34.10
N ILE A 353 15.80 7.14 -32.88
CA ILE A 353 16.57 8.31 -32.52
C ILE A 353 18.01 8.20 -33.01
#